data_af6633eca5945da6149fa1a1e5de3678
#
_entry.id   af6633eca5945da6149fa1a1e5de3678
#
_cell.length_a   1.000
_cell.length_b   1.000
_cell.length_c   1.000
_cell.angle_alpha   90.00
_cell.angle_beta   90.00
_cell.angle_gamma   90.00
#
_symmetry.space_group_name_H-M   'P 1'
#
loop_
_entity.id
_entity.type
_entity.pdbx_description
1 polymer ?
#
loop_
_entity_poly.entity_id
_entity_poly.type
_entity_poly.pdbx_seq_one_letter_code
_entity_poly.pdbx_strand_id
1 'polypeptide(L)'
;MEQPLSIEAFYNDINVALPHDVKEDIGHFNVFEIPKVMAKYKEQAIMPYNRRSYYKISLICGKNKAEYADRTFNIETNALLFATPKIPYHYYPLDANQEGYFCVFTEDFLVKNQSQLALNTLPIFQPNGYPIFELTDEQVKEFSYIFEKMQKEINSDYAYKYDLLRMYVLELIHQGQKLQPVNATYSEVNATSRITSLFIELLERQFPIEAPQQRLELKTAKELSKVPSLISTV
;
A
#
# COMPACT_ATOMS: atom_id res chain seq x y z
N MET A 1 -6.28 -17.55 -10.33
CA MET A 1 -6.14 -16.30 -9.57
C MET A 1 -5.67 -15.24 -10.54
N GLU A 2 -6.28 -14.06 -10.51
CA GLU A 2 -5.81 -12.95 -11.33
C GLU A 2 -4.43 -12.51 -10.84
N GLN A 3 -3.56 -12.17 -11.79
CA GLN A 3 -2.24 -11.63 -11.46
C GLN A 3 -2.38 -10.29 -10.73
N PRO A 4 -1.46 -9.94 -9.82
CA PRO A 4 -1.47 -8.63 -9.17
C PRO A 4 -1.46 -7.52 -10.23
N LEU A 5 -2.22 -6.45 -9.98
CA LEU A 5 -2.24 -5.29 -10.86
C LEU A 5 -0.84 -4.67 -10.90
N SER A 6 -0.20 -4.73 -12.06
CA SER A 6 1.14 -4.16 -12.25
C SER A 6 1.11 -2.63 -12.25
N ILE A 7 2.28 -2.01 -12.13
CA ILE A 7 2.39 -0.55 -12.19
C ILE A 7 1.95 -0.02 -13.56
N GLU A 8 2.24 -0.75 -14.64
CA GLU A 8 1.83 -0.41 -16.01
C GLU A 8 0.32 -0.47 -16.16
N ALA A 9 -0.31 -1.52 -15.63
CA ALA A 9 -1.76 -1.67 -15.63
C ALA A 9 -2.41 -0.52 -14.84
N PHE A 10 -1.86 -0.14 -13.69
CA PHE A 10 -2.31 1.01 -12.92
C PHE A 10 -2.28 2.31 -13.75
N TYR A 11 -1.19 2.58 -14.48
CA TYR A 11 -1.10 3.79 -15.33
C TYR A 11 -2.11 3.77 -16.47
N ASN A 12 -2.35 2.61 -17.06
CA ASN A 12 -3.39 2.44 -18.08
C ASN A 12 -4.79 2.71 -17.50
N ASP A 13 -5.08 2.19 -16.31
CA ASP A 13 -6.36 2.41 -15.62
C ASP A 13 -6.63 3.88 -15.33
N ILE A 14 -5.62 4.63 -14.91
CA ILE A 14 -5.76 6.08 -14.63
C ILE A 14 -5.59 6.95 -15.89
N ASN A 15 -5.40 6.35 -17.04
CA ASN A 15 -5.19 7.04 -18.33
C ASN A 15 -4.08 8.11 -18.27
N VAL A 16 -2.95 7.73 -17.68
CA VAL A 16 -1.74 8.56 -17.55
C VAL A 16 -0.58 7.80 -18.20
N ALA A 17 0.26 8.49 -18.96
CA ALA A 17 1.44 7.88 -19.54
C ALA A 17 2.44 7.48 -18.44
N LEU A 18 2.99 6.27 -18.55
CA LEU A 18 4.08 5.83 -17.68
C LEU A 18 5.30 6.73 -17.92
N PRO A 19 5.92 7.30 -16.89
CA PRO A 19 7.12 8.11 -17.06
C PRO A 19 8.26 7.28 -17.68
N HIS A 20 8.88 7.80 -18.73
CA HIS A 20 10.02 7.13 -19.40
C HIS A 20 11.29 7.07 -18.55
N ASP A 21 11.38 7.87 -17.48
CA ASP A 21 12.55 7.98 -16.59
C ASP A 21 12.58 6.92 -15.46
N VAL A 22 11.71 5.93 -15.50
CA VAL A 22 11.79 4.80 -14.57
C VAL A 22 13.01 3.97 -14.94
N LYS A 23 14.16 4.34 -14.37
CA LYS A 23 15.38 3.54 -14.48
C LYS A 23 15.11 2.25 -13.70
N GLU A 24 15.24 1.11 -14.35
CA GLU A 24 15.14 -0.23 -13.75
C GLU A 24 15.94 -0.34 -12.44
N ASP A 25 16.98 0.46 -12.33
CA ASP A 25 17.88 0.50 -11.18
C ASP A 25 17.36 1.24 -9.94
N ILE A 26 16.36 2.10 -10.03
CA ILE A 26 15.93 2.96 -8.90
C ILE A 26 14.61 2.46 -8.29
N GLY A 27 13.89 1.59 -8.99
CA GLY A 27 12.50 1.26 -8.68
C GLY A 27 11.55 2.38 -9.16
N HIS A 28 10.27 2.23 -8.88
CA HIS A 28 9.25 3.17 -9.34
C HIS A 28 8.74 4.07 -8.21
N PHE A 29 8.56 5.36 -8.51
CA PHE A 29 7.85 6.33 -7.66
C PHE A 29 7.08 7.32 -8.52
N ASN A 30 5.86 7.65 -8.14
CA ASN A 30 5.14 8.81 -8.65
C ASN A 30 4.11 9.33 -7.63
N VAL A 31 3.69 10.60 -7.82
CA VAL A 31 2.73 11.30 -6.96
C VAL A 31 1.67 11.98 -7.79
N PHE A 32 0.42 11.95 -7.31
CA PHE A 32 -0.77 12.39 -8.03
C PHE A 32 -1.68 13.21 -7.14
N GLU A 33 -2.38 14.19 -7.75
CA GLU A 33 -3.54 14.84 -7.16
C GLU A 33 -4.80 14.06 -7.51
N ILE A 34 -5.60 13.73 -6.51
CA ILE A 34 -6.84 12.95 -6.71
C ILE A 34 -7.77 13.63 -7.72
N PRO A 35 -8.08 14.95 -7.64
CA PRO A 35 -8.97 15.60 -8.58
C PRO A 35 -8.49 15.50 -10.03
N LYS A 36 -7.18 15.62 -10.27
CA LYS A 36 -6.61 15.54 -11.63
C LYS A 36 -6.71 14.13 -12.22
N VAL A 37 -6.61 13.12 -11.38
CA VAL A 37 -6.78 11.72 -11.80
C VAL A 37 -8.26 11.43 -12.02
N MET A 38 -9.13 11.81 -11.09
CA MET A 38 -10.58 11.61 -11.19
C MET A 38 -11.19 12.25 -12.44
N ALA A 39 -10.72 13.44 -12.84
CA ALA A 39 -11.16 14.12 -14.06
C ALA A 39 -10.90 13.32 -15.34
N LYS A 40 -9.97 12.35 -15.32
CA LYS A 40 -9.64 11.49 -16.46
C LYS A 40 -10.47 10.20 -16.51
N TYR A 41 -11.10 9.82 -15.41
CA TYR A 41 -12.01 8.69 -15.38
C TYR A 41 -13.33 9.06 -16.04
N LYS A 42 -13.77 8.27 -17.01
CA LYS A 42 -15.07 8.43 -17.68
C LYS A 42 -16.24 7.90 -16.85
N GLU A 43 -15.95 7.02 -15.90
CA GLU A 43 -16.89 6.38 -14.99
C GLU A 43 -16.37 6.50 -13.55
N GLN A 44 -17.19 6.15 -12.55
CA GLN A 44 -16.74 6.17 -11.14
C GLN A 44 -15.44 5.35 -11.00
N ALA A 45 -14.42 5.97 -10.38
CA ALA A 45 -13.11 5.36 -10.16
C ALA A 45 -13.19 4.26 -9.08
N ILE A 46 -13.80 3.15 -9.43
CA ILE A 46 -13.88 1.96 -8.58
C ILE A 46 -12.60 1.16 -8.76
N MET A 47 -11.87 0.98 -7.68
CA MET A 47 -10.71 0.09 -7.65
C MET A 47 -11.20 -1.31 -7.23
N PRO A 48 -11.26 -2.30 -8.14
CA PRO A 48 -11.77 -3.63 -7.84
C PRO A 48 -10.90 -4.33 -6.79
N TYR A 49 -11.48 -5.32 -6.12
CA TYR A 49 -10.78 -6.14 -5.15
C TYR A 49 -9.67 -6.93 -5.84
N ASN A 50 -8.44 -6.44 -5.76
CA ASN A 50 -7.28 -7.08 -6.36
C ASN A 50 -6.00 -6.81 -5.55
N ARG A 51 -5.01 -7.67 -5.71
CA ARG A 51 -3.64 -7.42 -5.26
C ARG A 51 -2.96 -6.45 -6.24
N ARG A 52 -2.01 -5.68 -5.72
CA ARG A 52 -1.18 -4.76 -6.51
C ARG A 52 0.28 -5.13 -6.33
N SER A 53 1.11 -4.82 -7.31
CA SER A 53 2.57 -5.05 -7.23
C SER A 53 3.32 -3.85 -6.61
N TYR A 54 2.61 -2.87 -6.07
CA TYR A 54 3.18 -1.62 -5.56
C TYR A 54 2.52 -1.19 -4.24
N TYR A 55 3.22 -0.38 -3.49
CA TYR A 55 2.70 0.34 -2.33
C TYR A 55 1.99 1.61 -2.76
N LYS A 56 0.98 2.02 -2.02
CA LYS A 56 0.27 3.28 -2.21
C LYS A 56 0.00 3.95 -0.86
N ILE A 57 0.29 5.24 -0.77
CA ILE A 57 -0.11 6.07 0.37
C ILE A 57 -1.03 7.15 -0.16
N SER A 58 -2.22 7.30 0.43
CA SER A 58 -3.25 8.24 -0.03
C SER A 58 -3.69 9.14 1.11
N LEU A 59 -3.61 10.44 0.90
CA LEU A 59 -4.36 11.45 1.65
C LEU A 59 -5.70 11.62 0.95
N ILE A 60 -6.77 11.27 1.62
CA ILE A 60 -8.13 11.24 1.07
C ILE A 60 -8.95 12.29 1.79
N CYS A 61 -9.58 13.20 1.04
CA CYS A 61 -10.57 14.15 1.55
C CYS A 61 -11.86 13.94 0.77
N GLY A 62 -12.94 13.56 1.47
CA GLY A 62 -14.23 13.17 0.92
C GLY A 62 -14.72 11.84 1.48
N LYS A 63 -15.98 11.51 1.19
CA LYS A 63 -16.58 10.25 1.65
C LYS A 63 -16.16 9.09 0.80
N ASN A 64 -15.64 8.05 1.44
CA ASN A 64 -15.10 6.88 0.78
C ASN A 64 -15.38 5.61 1.57
N LYS A 65 -15.22 4.46 0.91
CA LYS A 65 -15.29 3.15 1.55
C LYS A 65 -14.14 2.28 1.08
N ALA A 66 -13.50 1.60 2.01
CA ALA A 66 -12.48 0.60 1.74
C ALA A 66 -12.87 -0.73 2.37
N GLU A 67 -12.93 -1.79 1.57
CA GLU A 67 -13.32 -3.14 2.00
C GLU A 67 -12.14 -4.08 1.86
N TYR A 68 -11.75 -4.67 2.98
CA TYR A 68 -10.80 -5.76 3.07
C TYR A 68 -11.54 -7.07 3.26
N ALA A 69 -10.86 -8.20 3.18
CA ALA A 69 -11.52 -9.51 3.32
C ALA A 69 -12.22 -9.70 4.68
N ASP A 70 -11.69 -9.12 5.74
CA ASP A 70 -12.10 -9.31 7.13
C ASP A 70 -12.78 -8.07 7.75
N ARG A 71 -12.71 -6.91 7.09
CA ARG A 71 -13.20 -5.65 7.67
C ARG A 71 -13.50 -4.60 6.61
N THR A 72 -14.37 -3.65 6.99
CA THR A 72 -14.76 -2.51 6.17
C THR A 72 -14.46 -1.22 6.92
N PHE A 73 -13.92 -0.25 6.21
CA PHE A 73 -13.67 1.11 6.71
C PHE A 73 -14.52 2.10 5.94
N ASN A 74 -15.33 2.87 6.65
CA ASN A 74 -16.02 4.04 6.11
C ASN A 74 -15.20 5.27 6.45
N ILE A 75 -14.87 6.07 5.46
CA ILE A 75 -14.16 7.34 5.59
C ILE A 75 -15.21 8.43 5.42
N GLU A 76 -15.52 9.15 6.50
CA GLU A 76 -16.59 10.16 6.48
C GLU A 76 -16.10 11.52 5.97
N THR A 77 -14.82 11.85 6.23
CA THR A 77 -14.25 13.15 5.85
C THR A 77 -12.83 13.01 5.31
N ASN A 78 -11.85 12.88 6.20
CA ASN A 78 -10.43 12.91 5.85
C ASN A 78 -9.73 11.68 6.41
N ALA A 79 -8.88 11.06 5.61
CA ALA A 79 -8.08 9.92 6.06
C ALA A 79 -6.73 9.81 5.37
N LEU A 80 -5.77 9.19 6.07
CA LEU A 80 -4.54 8.69 5.49
C LEU A 80 -4.65 7.17 5.35
N LEU A 81 -4.46 6.66 4.12
CA LEU A 81 -4.57 5.24 3.79
C LEU A 81 -3.22 4.70 3.31
N PHE A 82 -2.81 3.57 3.87
CA PHE A 82 -1.61 2.83 3.47
C PHE A 82 -2.00 1.50 2.84
N ALA A 83 -1.62 1.30 1.59
CA ALA A 83 -1.87 0.06 0.87
C ALA A 83 -0.56 -0.65 0.54
N THR A 84 -0.54 -1.95 0.70
CA THR A 84 0.59 -2.85 0.48
C THR A 84 0.28 -3.86 -0.63
N PRO A 85 1.27 -4.35 -1.37
CA PRO A 85 1.09 -5.42 -2.35
C PRO A 85 0.47 -6.70 -1.79
N LYS A 86 0.65 -6.95 -0.50
CA LYS A 86 0.25 -8.21 0.15
C LYS A 86 -1.23 -8.30 0.48
N ILE A 87 -1.91 -7.16 0.67
CA ILE A 87 -3.29 -7.12 1.17
C ILE A 87 -4.20 -6.56 0.08
N PRO A 88 -5.05 -7.38 -0.54
CA PRO A 88 -6.03 -6.90 -1.49
C PRO A 88 -7.13 -6.13 -0.77
N TYR A 89 -7.63 -5.10 -1.41
CA TYR A 89 -8.76 -4.32 -0.93
C TYR A 89 -9.56 -3.74 -2.10
N HIS A 90 -10.84 -3.51 -1.84
CA HIS A 90 -11.75 -2.79 -2.73
C HIS A 90 -11.90 -1.36 -2.20
N TYR A 91 -11.78 -0.38 -3.08
CA TYR A 91 -11.91 1.02 -2.71
C TYR A 91 -12.79 1.74 -3.70
N TYR A 92 -13.74 2.52 -3.17
CA TYR A 92 -14.62 3.33 -3.99
C TYR A 92 -15.03 4.61 -3.28
N PRO A 93 -15.06 5.74 -4.04
CA PRO A 93 -15.58 7.00 -3.54
C PRO A 93 -17.11 6.92 -3.40
N LEU A 94 -17.65 7.58 -2.37
CA LEU A 94 -19.08 7.65 -2.10
C LEU A 94 -19.69 8.99 -2.52
N ASP A 95 -18.83 9.99 -2.80
CA ASP A 95 -19.25 11.28 -3.35
C ASP A 95 -18.38 11.68 -4.53
N ALA A 96 -18.81 12.72 -5.25
CA ALA A 96 -18.12 13.21 -6.44
C ALA A 96 -16.95 14.18 -6.10
N ASN A 97 -16.96 14.75 -4.89
CA ASN A 97 -15.98 15.75 -4.47
C ASN A 97 -14.83 15.05 -3.73
N GLN A 98 -13.94 14.47 -4.51
CA GLN A 98 -12.76 13.81 -4.00
C GLN A 98 -11.55 14.72 -4.11
N GLU A 99 -10.92 15.03 -2.98
CA GLU A 99 -9.71 15.84 -2.91
C GLU A 99 -8.57 15.06 -2.25
N GLY A 100 -7.38 15.63 -2.30
CA GLY A 100 -6.17 15.08 -1.70
C GLY A 100 -5.16 14.57 -2.73
N TYR A 101 -4.29 13.69 -2.27
CA TYR A 101 -3.14 13.22 -3.00
C TYR A 101 -2.92 11.74 -2.80
N PHE A 102 -2.17 11.12 -3.70
CA PHE A 102 -1.57 9.82 -3.42
C PHE A 102 -0.23 9.67 -4.10
N CYS A 103 0.63 8.85 -3.52
CA CYS A 103 1.83 8.37 -4.18
C CYS A 103 1.80 6.84 -4.32
N VAL A 104 2.47 6.36 -5.37
CA VAL A 104 2.70 4.93 -5.64
C VAL A 104 4.20 4.69 -5.73
N PHE A 105 4.66 3.57 -5.17
CA PHE A 105 6.07 3.21 -5.23
C PHE A 105 6.27 1.70 -5.10
N THR A 106 7.37 1.21 -5.68
CA THR A 106 7.79 -0.18 -5.52
C THR A 106 8.66 -0.35 -4.28
N GLU A 107 8.82 -1.58 -3.81
CA GLU A 107 9.70 -1.89 -2.68
C GLU A 107 11.14 -1.46 -3.00
N ASP A 108 11.63 -1.75 -4.21
CA ASP A 108 12.97 -1.40 -4.67
C ASP A 108 13.27 0.10 -4.59
N PHE A 109 12.24 0.94 -4.78
CA PHE A 109 12.40 2.39 -4.63
C PHE A 109 12.86 2.79 -3.22
N LEU A 110 12.35 2.15 -2.18
CA LEU A 110 12.70 2.49 -0.79
C LEU A 110 13.92 1.74 -0.26
N VAL A 111 14.07 0.45 -0.61
CA VAL A 111 15.02 -0.45 0.05
C VAL A 111 16.44 -0.33 -0.50
N LYS A 112 16.64 0.14 -1.73
CA LYS A 112 17.92 0.09 -2.42
C LYS A 112 19.09 0.79 -1.71
N ASN A 113 18.82 1.77 -0.83
CA ASN A 113 19.84 2.51 -0.09
C ASN A 113 19.73 2.40 1.45
N GLN A 114 18.79 1.64 1.97
CA GLN A 114 18.56 1.50 3.41
C GLN A 114 18.34 0.03 3.78
N SER A 115 19.42 -0.69 3.98
CA SER A 115 19.43 -2.12 4.30
C SER A 115 18.76 -2.53 5.63
N GLN A 116 18.12 -1.61 6.36
CA GLN A 116 17.51 -1.86 7.66
C GLN A 116 15.99 -1.65 7.70
N LEU A 117 15.37 -1.07 6.67
CA LEU A 117 13.92 -0.84 6.67
C LEU A 117 13.20 -1.96 5.93
N ALA A 118 12.80 -2.99 6.66
CA ALA A 118 11.87 -3.98 6.12
C ALA A 118 10.45 -3.41 6.20
N LEU A 119 9.93 -2.84 5.12
CA LEU A 119 8.56 -2.29 5.04
C LEU A 119 7.51 -3.25 5.59
N ASN A 120 7.71 -4.53 5.31
CA ASN A 120 6.84 -5.60 5.75
C ASN A 120 6.81 -5.82 7.27
N THR A 121 7.74 -5.25 8.04
CA THR A 121 7.74 -5.33 9.50
C THR A 121 7.02 -4.15 10.15
N LEU A 122 6.74 -3.09 9.40
CA LEU A 122 6.05 -1.91 9.92
C LEU A 122 4.58 -2.22 10.19
N PRO A 123 4.04 -1.88 11.38
CA PRO A 123 2.68 -2.19 11.78
C PRO A 123 1.61 -1.77 10.77
N ILE A 124 1.78 -0.61 10.11
CA ILE A 124 0.83 -0.09 9.11
C ILE A 124 0.74 -0.95 7.84
N PHE A 125 1.74 -1.79 7.55
CA PHE A 125 1.77 -2.68 6.40
C PHE A 125 1.52 -4.15 6.77
N GLN A 126 1.27 -4.44 8.05
CA GLN A 126 0.95 -5.79 8.50
C GLN A 126 -0.51 -6.15 8.20
N PRO A 127 -0.82 -7.43 7.91
CA PRO A 127 -2.20 -7.88 7.68
C PRO A 127 -3.16 -7.54 8.82
N ASN A 128 -2.68 -7.58 10.06
CA ASN A 128 -3.45 -7.24 11.25
C ASN A 128 -3.30 -5.76 11.66
N GLY A 129 -2.57 -4.96 10.89
CA GLY A 129 -2.36 -3.55 11.16
C GLY A 129 -3.59 -2.69 10.87
N TYR A 130 -3.49 -1.43 11.19
CA TYR A 130 -4.47 -0.40 10.85
C TYR A 130 -3.98 0.35 9.61
N PRO A 131 -4.58 0.12 8.43
CA PRO A 131 -4.13 0.74 7.19
C PRO A 131 -4.75 2.13 6.95
N ILE A 132 -5.74 2.55 7.74
CA ILE A 132 -6.51 3.77 7.53
C ILE A 132 -6.62 4.55 8.84
N PHE A 133 -6.27 5.82 8.80
CA PHE A 133 -6.30 6.74 9.95
C PHE A 133 -7.14 7.95 9.60
N GLU A 134 -8.19 8.23 10.39
CA GLU A 134 -8.93 9.49 10.31
C GLU A 134 -8.02 10.65 10.69
N LEU A 135 -8.17 11.77 9.99
CA LEU A 135 -7.35 12.95 10.16
C LEU A 135 -8.17 14.17 10.58
N THR A 136 -7.61 14.99 11.45
CA THR A 136 -8.10 16.36 11.68
C THR A 136 -7.71 17.28 10.51
N ASP A 137 -8.35 18.44 10.42
CA ASP A 137 -8.04 19.43 9.36
C ASP A 137 -6.60 19.97 9.46
N GLU A 138 -6.02 20.03 10.67
CA GLU A 138 -4.61 20.39 10.87
C GLU A 138 -3.70 19.31 10.30
N GLN A 139 -3.98 18.05 10.59
CA GLN A 139 -3.22 16.92 10.07
C GLN A 139 -3.33 16.83 8.54
N VAL A 140 -4.50 17.12 7.97
CA VAL A 140 -4.66 17.21 6.50
C VAL A 140 -3.68 18.22 5.90
N LYS A 141 -3.53 19.41 6.51
CA LYS A 141 -2.58 20.42 6.03
C LYS A 141 -1.13 19.93 6.13
N GLU A 142 -0.77 19.28 7.23
CA GLU A 142 0.58 18.73 7.42
C GLU A 142 0.92 17.67 6.35
N PHE A 143 0.01 16.72 6.12
CA PHE A 143 0.22 15.69 5.09
C PHE A 143 0.16 16.26 3.68
N SER A 144 -0.75 17.21 3.39
CA SER A 144 -0.80 17.90 2.09
C SER A 144 0.53 18.55 1.75
N TYR A 145 1.15 19.22 2.73
CA TYR A 145 2.44 19.87 2.54
C TYR A 145 3.56 18.88 2.13
N ILE A 146 3.53 17.64 2.67
CA ILE A 146 4.50 16.63 2.26
C ILE A 146 4.26 16.21 0.80
N PHE A 147 3.00 16.00 0.40
CA PHE A 147 2.67 15.66 -0.98
C PHE A 147 3.00 16.80 -1.97
N GLU A 148 2.80 18.04 -1.59
CA GLU A 148 3.18 19.23 -2.39
C GLU A 148 4.70 19.29 -2.58
N LYS A 149 5.49 19.01 -1.53
CA LYS A 149 6.95 18.87 -1.66
C LYS A 149 7.31 17.75 -2.65
N MET A 150 6.64 16.59 -2.59
CA MET A 150 6.87 15.51 -3.55
C MET A 150 6.57 15.94 -4.99
N GLN A 151 5.46 16.63 -5.22
CA GLN A 151 5.08 17.11 -6.57
C GLN A 151 6.06 18.11 -7.12
N LYS A 152 6.55 19.02 -6.28
CA LYS A 152 7.59 19.98 -6.69
C LYS A 152 8.89 19.26 -7.02
N GLU A 153 9.29 18.32 -6.18
CA GLU A 153 10.58 17.65 -6.30
C GLU A 153 10.64 16.69 -7.50
N ILE A 154 9.57 15.93 -7.77
CA ILE A 154 9.58 15.00 -8.91
C ILE A 154 9.77 15.70 -10.25
N ASN A 155 9.34 16.96 -10.34
CA ASN A 155 9.48 17.81 -11.53
C ASN A 155 10.75 18.67 -11.51
N SER A 156 11.63 18.52 -10.51
CA SER A 156 12.86 19.29 -10.41
C SER A 156 13.98 18.68 -11.25
N ASP A 157 14.98 19.50 -11.58
CA ASP A 157 16.21 19.06 -12.25
C ASP A 157 17.30 18.62 -11.25
N TYR A 158 16.96 18.49 -9.96
CA TYR A 158 17.92 18.13 -8.93
C TYR A 158 18.43 16.70 -9.13
N ALA A 159 19.75 16.53 -9.20
CA ALA A 159 20.38 15.23 -9.51
C ALA A 159 20.03 14.12 -8.50
N TYR A 160 19.78 14.48 -7.24
CA TYR A 160 19.47 13.56 -6.14
C TYR A 160 17.98 13.62 -5.74
N LYS A 161 17.10 14.06 -6.63
CA LYS A 161 15.66 14.19 -6.35
C LYS A 161 15.01 12.91 -5.84
N TYR A 162 15.43 11.76 -6.34
CA TYR A 162 14.89 10.47 -5.90
C TYR A 162 15.29 10.11 -4.47
N ASP A 163 16.47 10.54 -4.01
CA ASP A 163 16.86 10.35 -2.62
C ASP A 163 15.99 11.21 -1.70
N LEU A 164 15.73 12.45 -2.09
CA LEU A 164 14.84 13.35 -1.34
C LEU A 164 13.38 12.84 -1.36
N LEU A 165 12.90 12.33 -2.48
CA LEU A 165 11.56 11.72 -2.57
C LEU A 165 11.41 10.50 -1.67
N ARG A 166 12.44 9.66 -1.52
CA ARG A 166 12.46 8.55 -0.54
C ARG A 166 12.29 9.07 0.89
N MET A 167 12.97 10.16 1.23
CA MET A 167 12.86 10.76 2.57
C MET A 167 11.43 11.25 2.84
N TYR A 168 10.75 11.84 1.86
CA TYR A 168 9.35 12.24 2.00
C TYR A 168 8.40 11.04 2.14
N VAL A 169 8.63 9.94 1.43
CA VAL A 169 7.85 8.71 1.62
C VAL A 169 8.05 8.17 3.04
N LEU A 170 9.29 8.14 3.55
CA LEU A 170 9.58 7.74 4.92
C LEU A 170 8.94 8.68 5.95
N GLU A 171 8.92 9.98 5.68
CA GLU A 171 8.24 10.96 6.52
C GLU A 171 6.74 10.64 6.62
N LEU A 172 6.05 10.36 5.49
CA LEU A 172 4.63 9.93 5.48
C LEU A 172 4.42 8.65 6.30
N ILE A 173 5.29 7.66 6.11
CA ILE A 173 5.20 6.38 6.83
C ILE A 173 5.33 6.60 8.34
N HIS A 174 6.34 7.33 8.78
CA HIS A 174 6.58 7.54 10.21
C HIS A 174 5.54 8.46 10.84
N GLN A 175 5.08 9.50 10.14
CA GLN A 175 3.99 10.34 10.63
C GLN A 175 2.68 9.55 10.74
N GLY A 176 2.39 8.69 9.75
CA GLY A 176 1.23 7.79 9.81
C GLY A 176 1.31 6.82 11.00
N GLN A 177 2.46 6.26 11.28
CA GLN A 177 2.64 5.37 12.43
C GLN A 177 2.39 6.07 13.78
N LYS A 178 2.69 7.36 13.90
CA LYS A 178 2.39 8.15 15.11
C LYS A 178 0.89 8.33 15.36
N LEU A 179 0.06 8.20 14.32
CA LEU A 179 -1.40 8.24 14.45
C LEU A 179 -1.96 6.96 15.08
N GLN A 180 -1.20 5.88 15.12
CA GLN A 180 -1.64 4.63 15.75
C GLN A 180 -1.82 4.84 17.25
N PRO A 181 -2.93 4.37 17.85
CA PRO A 181 -3.06 4.33 19.29
C PRO A 181 -1.87 3.56 19.90
N VAL A 182 -1.31 4.04 21.01
CA VAL A 182 -0.16 3.41 21.69
C VAL A 182 -0.43 1.93 21.98
N ASN A 183 -1.68 1.56 22.25
CA ASN A 183 -2.12 0.18 22.48
C ASN A 183 -2.15 -0.69 21.21
N ALA A 184 -2.16 -0.11 20.02
CA ALA A 184 -2.11 -0.85 18.76
C ALA A 184 -0.66 -1.25 18.40
N THR A 185 0.32 -0.49 18.86
CA THR A 185 1.75 -0.74 18.61
C THR A 185 2.27 -1.90 19.49
N TYR A 186 1.60 -2.16 20.61
CA TYR A 186 1.88 -3.25 21.55
C TYR A 186 0.73 -4.26 21.66
N SER A 187 -0.18 -4.32 20.69
CA SER A 187 -1.00 -5.50 20.57
C SER A 187 -0.01 -6.67 20.51
N GLU A 188 0.07 -7.39 21.64
CA GLU A 188 0.88 -8.61 21.75
C GLU A 188 0.74 -9.35 20.45
N VAL A 189 1.87 -9.65 19.82
CA VAL A 189 1.89 -10.57 18.69
C VAL A 189 1.38 -11.89 19.28
N ASN A 190 0.04 -11.95 19.40
CA ASN A 190 -0.61 -13.12 19.98
C ASN A 190 -0.34 -14.29 19.03
N ALA A 191 -0.41 -15.51 19.54
CA ALA A 191 -0.17 -16.73 18.77
C ALA A 191 -0.99 -16.72 17.47
N THR A 192 -2.20 -16.17 17.49
CA THR A 192 -3.09 -16.07 16.33
C THR A 192 -2.52 -15.17 15.22
N SER A 193 -1.99 -13.98 15.55
CA SER A 193 -1.41 -13.09 14.54
C SER A 193 -0.10 -13.64 13.96
N ARG A 194 0.71 -14.33 14.79
CA ARG A 194 1.91 -15.03 14.32
C ARG A 194 1.56 -16.18 13.39
N ILE A 195 0.56 -16.98 13.73
CA ILE A 195 0.08 -18.08 12.90
C ILE A 195 -0.48 -17.55 11.58
N THR A 196 -1.26 -16.47 11.62
CA THR A 196 -1.81 -15.85 10.40
C THR A 196 -0.70 -15.33 9.49
N SER A 197 0.32 -14.67 10.02
CA SER A 197 1.45 -14.17 9.24
C SER A 197 2.24 -15.32 8.61
N LEU A 198 2.54 -16.38 9.37
CA LEU A 198 3.20 -17.59 8.85
C LEU A 198 2.35 -18.31 7.80
N PHE A 199 1.04 -18.35 7.99
CA PHE A 199 0.11 -18.96 7.03
C PHE A 199 0.14 -18.18 5.70
N ILE A 200 0.08 -16.87 5.75
CA ILE A 200 0.17 -16.00 4.55
C ILE A 200 1.53 -16.18 3.87
N GLU A 201 2.63 -16.19 4.62
CA GLU A 201 3.98 -16.41 4.08
C GLU A 201 4.10 -17.77 3.38
N LEU A 202 3.58 -18.85 3.99
CA LEU A 202 3.59 -20.18 3.40
C LEU A 202 2.72 -20.27 2.14
N LEU A 203 1.61 -19.54 2.10
CA LEU A 203 0.82 -19.40 0.88
C LEU A 203 1.59 -18.65 -0.20
N GLU A 204 2.20 -17.53 0.12
CA GLU A 204 2.93 -16.70 -0.83
C GLU A 204 4.14 -17.43 -1.44
N ARG A 205 4.82 -18.28 -0.67
CA ARG A 205 5.94 -19.11 -1.17
C ARG A 205 5.52 -20.12 -2.25
N GLN A 206 4.23 -20.45 -2.34
CA GLN A 206 3.72 -21.33 -3.39
C GLN A 206 3.36 -20.60 -4.68
N PHE A 207 3.49 -19.29 -4.70
CA PHE A 207 3.20 -18.43 -5.86
C PHE A 207 4.40 -17.51 -6.16
N PRO A 208 4.59 -17.10 -7.43
CA PRO A 208 3.82 -17.45 -8.61
C PRO A 208 4.01 -18.91 -9.04
N ILE A 209 3.00 -19.47 -9.73
CA ILE A 209 3.15 -20.76 -10.43
C ILE A 209 3.81 -20.46 -11.77
N GLU A 210 5.11 -20.75 -11.87
CA GLU A 210 5.92 -20.40 -13.05
C GLU A 210 5.83 -21.44 -14.17
N ALA A 211 5.41 -22.65 -13.85
CA ALA A 211 5.29 -23.73 -14.82
C ALA A 211 3.93 -24.43 -14.73
N PRO A 212 3.32 -24.84 -15.89
CA PRO A 212 2.01 -25.52 -15.88
C PRO A 212 1.99 -26.84 -15.08
N GLN A 213 3.17 -27.46 -14.88
CA GLN A 213 3.32 -28.70 -14.13
C GLN A 213 3.53 -28.48 -12.62
N GLN A 214 3.79 -27.22 -12.22
CA GLN A 214 3.97 -26.90 -10.80
C GLN A 214 2.65 -27.11 -10.07
N ARG A 215 2.70 -27.99 -9.05
CA ARG A 215 1.55 -28.27 -8.19
C ARG A 215 1.71 -27.52 -6.86
N LEU A 216 0.62 -26.99 -6.37
CA LEU A 216 0.57 -26.49 -5.00
C LEU A 216 0.81 -27.68 -4.05
N GLU A 217 1.82 -27.58 -3.21
CA GLU A 217 2.15 -28.60 -2.20
C GLU A 217 1.11 -28.62 -1.08
N LEU A 218 0.65 -27.42 -0.68
CA LEU A 218 -0.29 -27.24 0.42
C LEU A 218 -1.59 -26.60 -0.13
N LYS A 219 -2.65 -27.40 -0.22
CA LYS A 219 -3.93 -26.99 -0.85
C LYS A 219 -5.03 -26.65 0.14
N THR A 220 -4.88 -27.07 1.38
CA THR A 220 -5.92 -26.92 2.41
C THR A 220 -5.32 -26.36 3.70
N ALA A 221 -6.16 -25.69 4.50
CA ALA A 221 -5.76 -25.21 5.82
C ALA A 221 -5.25 -26.36 6.73
N LYS A 222 -5.79 -27.58 6.57
CA LYS A 222 -5.36 -28.77 7.30
C LYS A 222 -3.94 -29.22 6.90
N GLU A 223 -3.55 -29.06 5.65
CA GLU A 223 -2.19 -29.37 5.19
C GLU A 223 -1.21 -28.32 5.67
N LEU A 224 -1.58 -27.03 5.57
CA LEU A 224 -0.80 -25.92 6.08
C LEU A 224 -0.57 -26.04 7.59
N SER A 225 -1.58 -26.45 8.37
CA SER A 225 -1.44 -26.63 9.83
C SER A 225 -0.46 -27.73 10.27
N LYS A 226 -0.03 -28.60 9.36
CA LYS A 226 0.97 -29.64 9.63
C LYS A 226 2.41 -29.21 9.40
N VAL A 227 2.62 -27.99 8.90
CA VAL A 227 3.97 -27.49 8.66
C VAL A 227 4.66 -27.21 10.00
N PRO A 228 5.85 -27.74 10.26
CA PRO A 228 6.53 -27.65 11.56
C PRO A 228 6.69 -26.22 12.09
N SER A 229 6.89 -25.24 11.20
CA SER A 229 7.00 -23.83 11.58
C SER A 229 5.71 -23.23 12.16
N LEU A 230 4.54 -23.80 11.85
CA LEU A 230 3.26 -23.42 12.47
C LEU A 230 3.02 -24.14 13.80
N ILE A 231 3.53 -25.37 13.94
CA ILE A 231 3.34 -26.20 15.14
C ILE A 231 4.23 -25.72 16.30
N SER A 232 5.45 -25.28 16.00
CA SER A 232 6.40 -24.78 17.03
C SER A 232 6.04 -23.42 17.62
N THR A 233 4.93 -22.83 17.21
CA THR A 233 4.50 -21.48 17.57
C THR A 233 3.27 -21.48 18.48
N VAL A 234 2.68 -22.64 18.75
CA VAL A 234 1.62 -22.90 19.71
C VAL A 234 2.23 -23.46 20.98
#